data_ae5cfdbc39770e8a53fec36c5b9dea41
#
_entry.id   ae5cfdbc39770e8a53fec36c5b9dea41
#
_cell.length_a   1.000
_cell.length_b   1.000
_cell.length_c   1.000
_cell.angle_alpha   90.00
_cell.angle_beta   90.00
_cell.angle_gamma   90.00
#
_symmetry.space_group_name_H-M   'P 1'
#
loop_
_entity.id
_entity.type
_entity.pdbx_description
1 polymer ?
#
loop_
_entity_poly.entity_id
_entity_poly.type
_entity_poly.pdbx_seq_one_letter_code
_entity_poly.pdbx_strand_id
1 'polypeptide(L)'
;MQYQSECLSALKSVANIHKPFEKAFMDTMKLFMAIPDRINFLQLGRYGCFSEQTYRNLFEHETFDWFAFNGSVISKHFTGKRKAIAIDPSYIPKSGKKTPWIGYFWSGCAGEYKRGLEIMGIGVIDIDNHECMTLGSIQTPDCKTLDNMDKNLVDWYSCYLISRKDKLQSISKTVVADAFFSKKTFVTPMCENGFHVISRFRNDVVLYYPTLEKKTGKRGHPKWFDGRIDFANLDLTRCKEYEVNKGKLYGLRVYAKAFKRYVSLAVWYPMDGRTDKWQLYFSTDDSMDGREVLDYYRTRFQLEFCFRDGKQHAGITSCQSTDFRKLDFHFNASLAAVNLAKAACKRLGIAYSISSCKSFIHNAYMLERFICVFGISPDPQVIDKLFKELILFTARAA
;
A
#
# COMPACT_ATOMS: atom_id res chain seq x y z
N MET A 1 20.84 -9.86 -13.72
CA MET A 1 19.62 -9.02 -13.98
C MET A 1 19.44 -7.96 -12.90
N GLN A 2 19.00 -6.75 -13.28
CA GLN A 2 18.77 -5.65 -12.30
C GLN A 2 17.80 -6.04 -11.20
N TYR A 3 16.73 -6.77 -11.53
CA TYR A 3 15.77 -7.28 -10.56
C TYR A 3 16.44 -8.08 -9.41
N GLN A 4 17.35 -8.99 -9.75
CA GLN A 4 18.08 -9.78 -8.75
C GLN A 4 19.09 -8.93 -7.97
N SER A 5 19.72 -7.94 -8.61
CA SER A 5 20.62 -7.00 -7.94
C SER A 5 19.88 -6.14 -6.91
N GLU A 6 18.66 -5.66 -7.24
CA GLU A 6 17.81 -4.93 -6.28
C GLU A 6 17.40 -5.84 -5.12
N CYS A 7 17.00 -7.09 -5.41
CA CYS A 7 16.62 -8.07 -4.39
C CYS A 7 17.78 -8.35 -3.42
N LEU A 8 18.96 -8.65 -3.93
CA LEU A 8 20.15 -8.92 -3.10
C LEU A 8 20.52 -7.69 -2.27
N SER A 9 20.46 -6.51 -2.86
CA SER A 9 20.74 -5.27 -2.15
C SER A 9 19.76 -5.02 -1.01
N ALA A 10 18.46 -5.27 -1.24
CA ALA A 10 17.43 -5.12 -0.20
C ALA A 10 17.58 -6.18 0.90
N LEU A 11 17.95 -7.40 0.53
CA LEU A 11 18.14 -8.49 1.50
C LEU A 11 19.26 -8.20 2.53
N LYS A 12 20.29 -7.45 2.14
CA LYS A 12 21.37 -7.01 3.04
C LYS A 12 20.89 -6.09 4.18
N SER A 13 19.71 -5.48 4.05
CA SER A 13 19.13 -4.66 5.14
C SER A 13 18.37 -5.49 6.18
N VAL A 14 18.16 -6.78 5.92
CA VAL A 14 17.49 -7.69 6.85
C VAL A 14 18.53 -8.40 7.71
N ALA A 15 18.33 -8.36 9.02
CA ALA A 15 19.23 -8.99 9.98
C ALA A 15 19.13 -10.51 9.96
N ASN A 16 20.20 -11.18 10.38
CA ASN A 16 20.25 -12.63 10.63
C ASN A 16 19.93 -13.53 9.41
N ILE A 17 20.30 -13.09 8.21
CA ILE A 17 20.14 -13.88 6.98
C ILE A 17 21.37 -14.78 6.78
N HIS A 18 21.17 -16.09 6.84
CA HIS A 18 22.22 -17.08 6.55
C HIS A 18 22.20 -17.48 5.07
N LYS A 19 23.37 -17.93 4.55
CA LYS A 19 23.54 -18.24 3.11
C LYS A 19 22.51 -19.20 2.50
N PRO A 20 22.10 -20.32 3.15
CA PRO A 20 21.05 -21.18 2.60
C PRO A 20 19.71 -20.46 2.42
N PHE A 21 19.29 -19.63 3.40
CA PHE A 21 18.08 -18.81 3.28
C PHE A 21 18.21 -17.80 2.15
N GLU A 22 19.32 -17.07 2.07
CA GLU A 22 19.59 -16.10 1.00
C GLU A 22 19.41 -16.74 -0.39
N LYS A 23 20.02 -17.90 -0.62
CA LYS A 23 19.91 -18.61 -1.91
C LYS A 23 18.46 -18.98 -2.24
N ALA A 24 17.74 -19.58 -1.29
CA ALA A 24 16.35 -20.00 -1.49
C ALA A 24 15.41 -18.77 -1.67
N PHE A 25 15.65 -17.70 -0.92
CA PHE A 25 14.89 -16.44 -1.03
C PHE A 25 15.11 -15.77 -2.39
N MET A 26 16.36 -15.64 -2.82
CA MET A 26 16.71 -15.06 -4.12
C MET A 26 16.09 -15.82 -5.28
N ASP A 27 16.12 -17.15 -5.22
CA ASP A 27 15.46 -17.99 -6.22
C ASP A 27 13.95 -17.83 -6.18
N THR A 28 13.34 -17.82 -4.99
CA THR A 28 11.91 -17.57 -4.81
C THR A 28 11.48 -16.24 -5.43
N MET A 29 12.16 -15.14 -5.13
CA MET A 29 11.82 -13.82 -5.66
C MET A 29 11.94 -13.77 -7.19
N LYS A 30 12.93 -14.44 -7.77
CA LYS A 30 13.06 -14.61 -9.23
C LYS A 30 11.85 -15.38 -9.79
N LEU A 31 11.45 -16.47 -9.13
CA LEU A 31 10.35 -17.33 -9.56
C LEU A 31 8.98 -16.65 -9.51
N PHE A 32 8.74 -15.71 -8.60
CA PHE A 32 7.50 -14.92 -8.58
C PHE A 32 7.29 -14.12 -9.87
N MET A 33 8.38 -13.77 -10.56
CA MET A 33 8.30 -13.09 -11.84
C MET A 33 8.54 -14.04 -13.05
N ALA A 34 9.21 -15.19 -12.85
CA ALA A 34 9.52 -16.13 -13.93
C ALA A 34 8.38 -17.12 -14.20
N ILE A 35 7.60 -17.53 -13.21
CA ILE A 35 6.48 -18.47 -13.39
C ILE A 35 5.30 -17.75 -14.08
N PRO A 36 4.85 -18.19 -15.28
CA PRO A 36 3.82 -17.47 -16.04
C PRO A 36 2.44 -17.54 -15.39
N ASP A 37 2.11 -18.70 -14.79
CA ASP A 37 0.81 -19.01 -14.23
C ASP A 37 0.75 -18.90 -12.69
N ARG A 38 0.00 -19.82 -12.06
CA ARG A 38 -0.18 -19.86 -10.60
C ARG A 38 1.13 -20.11 -9.87
N ILE A 39 1.46 -19.24 -8.94
CA ILE A 39 2.64 -19.37 -8.08
C ILE A 39 2.23 -20.17 -6.84
N ASN A 40 2.62 -21.45 -6.79
CA ASN A 40 2.41 -22.34 -5.66
C ASN A 40 3.66 -23.21 -5.43
N PHE A 41 3.72 -23.95 -4.33
CA PHE A 41 4.91 -24.70 -3.96
C PHE A 41 5.33 -25.76 -5.00
N LEU A 42 4.36 -26.41 -5.63
CA LEU A 42 4.62 -27.36 -6.71
C LEU A 42 5.33 -26.68 -7.89
N GLN A 43 4.87 -25.52 -8.30
CA GLN A 43 5.48 -24.76 -9.39
C GLN A 43 6.85 -24.19 -8.97
N LEU A 44 6.98 -23.71 -7.73
CA LEU A 44 8.29 -23.31 -7.21
C LEU A 44 9.30 -24.46 -7.28
N GLY A 45 8.91 -25.69 -6.89
CA GLY A 45 9.77 -26.86 -6.99
C GLY A 45 10.07 -27.29 -8.43
N ARG A 46 9.14 -27.11 -9.39
CA ARG A 46 9.34 -27.46 -10.81
C ARG A 46 10.23 -26.47 -11.55
N TYR A 47 10.04 -25.20 -11.29
CA TYR A 47 10.79 -24.13 -11.96
C TYR A 47 12.11 -23.82 -11.24
N GLY A 48 12.16 -23.91 -9.92
CA GLY A 48 13.28 -23.48 -9.10
C GLY A 48 14.44 -24.44 -9.02
N CYS A 49 15.45 -24.02 -8.26
CA CYS A 49 16.68 -24.78 -8.03
C CYS A 49 16.58 -25.70 -6.80
N PHE A 50 15.50 -25.61 -6.02
CA PHE A 50 15.32 -26.35 -4.77
C PHE A 50 14.09 -27.26 -4.83
N SER A 51 14.02 -28.20 -3.88
CA SER A 51 12.84 -29.05 -3.73
C SER A 51 11.61 -28.23 -3.27
N GLU A 52 10.42 -28.73 -3.56
CA GLU A 52 9.17 -28.16 -3.07
C GLU A 52 9.20 -27.97 -1.54
N GLN A 53 9.77 -28.95 -0.81
CA GLN A 53 9.85 -28.90 0.65
C GLN A 53 10.75 -27.74 1.13
N THR A 54 11.83 -27.42 0.42
CA THR A 54 12.69 -26.29 0.76
C THR A 54 11.93 -24.98 0.69
N TYR A 55 11.09 -24.76 -0.34
CA TYR A 55 10.25 -23.57 -0.44
C TYR A 55 9.17 -23.56 0.64
N ARG A 56 8.58 -24.71 0.99
CA ARG A 56 7.61 -24.80 2.09
C ARG A 56 8.23 -24.36 3.42
N ASN A 57 9.45 -24.82 3.70
CA ASN A 57 10.19 -24.45 4.91
C ASN A 57 10.59 -22.95 4.90
N LEU A 58 10.99 -22.42 3.74
CA LEU A 58 11.29 -21.00 3.60
C LEU A 58 10.08 -20.11 3.98
N PHE A 59 8.88 -20.50 3.56
CA PHE A 59 7.66 -19.74 3.82
C PHE A 59 7.16 -19.89 5.27
N GLU A 60 7.75 -20.75 6.08
CA GLU A 60 7.50 -20.82 7.53
C GLU A 60 8.31 -19.82 8.35
N HIS A 61 9.16 -19.01 7.71
CA HIS A 61 10.06 -18.09 8.39
C HIS A 61 9.30 -16.85 8.90
N GLU A 62 8.81 -16.93 10.13
CA GLU A 62 7.96 -15.91 10.77
C GLU A 62 8.67 -14.57 11.03
N THR A 63 10.00 -14.60 11.15
CA THR A 63 10.78 -13.43 11.61
C THR A 63 11.39 -12.63 10.46
N PHE A 64 11.00 -12.90 9.20
CA PHE A 64 11.52 -12.11 8.07
C PHE A 64 10.99 -10.67 8.11
N ASP A 65 11.89 -9.72 8.21
CA ASP A 65 11.54 -8.30 8.32
C ASP A 65 11.24 -7.69 6.94
N TRP A 66 9.99 -7.86 6.48
CA TRP A 66 9.50 -7.27 5.23
C TRP A 66 9.59 -5.76 5.21
N PHE A 67 9.44 -5.10 6.38
CA PHE A 67 9.56 -3.64 6.48
C PHE A 67 11.00 -3.18 6.23
N ALA A 68 12.00 -3.88 6.75
CA ALA A 68 13.40 -3.59 6.48
C ALA A 68 13.72 -3.86 5.00
N PHE A 69 13.29 -5.00 4.45
CA PHE A 69 13.51 -5.36 3.06
C PHE A 69 12.92 -4.34 2.09
N ASN A 70 11.62 -4.11 2.17
CA ASN A 70 10.93 -3.18 1.28
C ASN A 70 11.30 -1.72 1.54
N GLY A 71 11.54 -1.34 2.81
CA GLY A 71 12.01 -0.01 3.19
C GLY A 71 13.35 0.34 2.54
N SER A 72 14.25 -0.63 2.41
CA SER A 72 15.53 -0.46 1.69
C SER A 72 15.31 -0.19 0.19
N VAL A 73 14.36 -0.88 -0.45
CA VAL A 73 13.99 -0.61 -1.85
C VAL A 73 13.41 0.79 -1.99
N ILE A 74 12.46 1.14 -1.13
CA ILE A 74 11.76 2.43 -1.14
C ILE A 74 12.73 3.59 -0.93
N SER A 75 13.62 3.50 0.05
CA SER A 75 14.57 4.56 0.37
C SER A 75 15.52 4.89 -0.78
N LYS A 76 15.85 3.91 -1.62
CA LYS A 76 16.72 4.08 -2.80
C LYS A 76 15.99 4.69 -3.99
N HIS A 77 14.72 4.41 -4.15
CA HIS A 77 13.99 4.69 -5.39
C HIS A 77 12.94 5.79 -5.27
N PHE A 78 12.55 6.17 -4.04
CA PHE A 78 11.63 7.29 -3.82
C PHE A 78 12.41 8.57 -3.53
N THR A 79 12.42 9.46 -4.50
CA THR A 79 13.19 10.72 -4.47
C THR A 79 12.37 11.92 -4.05
N GLY A 80 11.04 11.83 -4.04
CA GLY A 80 10.14 12.91 -3.64
C GLY A 80 10.34 13.29 -2.17
N LYS A 81 10.15 14.57 -1.87
CA LYS A 81 10.26 15.11 -0.49
C LYS A 81 9.02 14.76 0.34
N ARG A 82 7.83 14.81 -0.28
CA ARG A 82 6.56 14.54 0.38
C ARG A 82 6.23 13.06 0.30
N LYS A 83 6.26 12.38 1.43
CA LYS A 83 5.92 10.94 1.54
C LYS A 83 4.89 10.73 2.62
N ALA A 84 4.04 9.71 2.44
CA ALA A 84 3.11 9.26 3.47
C ALA A 84 2.99 7.73 3.47
N ILE A 85 2.47 7.22 4.58
CA ILE A 85 2.07 5.83 4.69
C ILE A 85 0.64 5.70 4.17
N ALA A 86 0.41 4.89 3.17
CA ALA A 86 -0.92 4.55 2.69
C ALA A 86 -1.34 3.19 3.23
N ILE A 87 -2.59 3.06 3.63
CA ILE A 87 -3.18 1.78 4.04
C ILE A 87 -4.46 1.52 3.26
N ASP A 88 -4.65 0.26 2.89
CA ASP A 88 -5.86 -0.17 2.19
C ASP A 88 -6.09 -1.67 2.39
N PRO A 89 -7.31 -2.13 2.77
CA PRO A 89 -7.65 -3.53 2.80
C PRO A 89 -7.87 -4.08 1.38
N SER A 90 -7.49 -5.33 1.15
CA SER A 90 -7.69 -5.98 -0.14
C SER A 90 -8.17 -7.42 0.01
N TYR A 91 -9.32 -7.72 -0.59
CA TYR A 91 -9.89 -9.05 -0.61
C TYR A 91 -9.03 -10.02 -1.43
N ILE A 92 -8.83 -11.24 -0.89
CA ILE A 92 -8.12 -12.36 -1.53
C ILE A 92 -9.08 -13.55 -1.62
N PRO A 93 -9.43 -14.02 -2.83
CA PRO A 93 -10.29 -15.19 -2.98
C PRO A 93 -9.61 -16.43 -2.40
N LYS A 94 -10.29 -17.14 -1.53
CA LYS A 94 -9.82 -18.37 -0.91
C LYS A 94 -10.98 -19.31 -0.65
N SER A 95 -10.81 -20.55 -1.04
CA SER A 95 -11.76 -21.64 -0.77
C SER A 95 -11.25 -22.52 0.39
N GLY A 96 -12.11 -23.43 0.86
CA GLY A 96 -11.78 -24.34 1.95
C GLY A 96 -12.32 -23.87 3.31
N LYS A 97 -12.16 -24.68 4.34
CA LYS A 97 -12.70 -24.41 5.70
C LYS A 97 -11.60 -24.27 6.77
N LYS A 98 -10.39 -24.75 6.48
CA LYS A 98 -9.29 -24.89 7.44
C LYS A 98 -8.28 -23.73 7.40
N THR A 99 -8.45 -22.76 6.50
CA THR A 99 -7.55 -21.61 6.40
C THR A 99 -7.78 -20.69 7.60
N PRO A 100 -6.76 -20.29 8.35
CA PRO A 100 -6.89 -19.34 9.44
C PRO A 100 -7.52 -18.04 8.98
N TRP A 101 -8.43 -17.48 9.78
CA TRP A 101 -9.11 -16.21 9.54
C TRP A 101 -9.88 -16.12 8.21
N ILE A 102 -10.29 -17.28 7.66
CA ILE A 102 -11.17 -17.28 6.51
C ILE A 102 -12.58 -16.82 6.92
N GLY A 103 -13.09 -15.81 6.25
CA GLY A 103 -14.36 -15.18 6.58
C GLY A 103 -15.05 -14.59 5.37
N TYR A 104 -15.99 -13.69 5.61
CA TYR A 104 -16.66 -12.90 4.58
C TYR A 104 -16.11 -11.49 4.62
N PHE A 105 -15.51 -11.07 3.52
CA PHE A 105 -14.88 -9.76 3.36
C PHE A 105 -15.44 -9.04 2.12
N TRP A 106 -15.39 -7.72 2.14
CA TRP A 106 -15.87 -6.92 1.03
C TRP A 106 -14.98 -7.09 -0.21
N SER A 107 -15.59 -7.47 -1.32
CA SER A 107 -14.92 -7.56 -2.61
C SER A 107 -15.32 -6.38 -3.49
N GLY A 108 -14.43 -5.40 -3.65
CA GLY A 108 -14.69 -4.22 -4.49
C GLY A 108 -14.99 -4.58 -5.96
N CYS A 109 -14.36 -5.62 -6.50
CA CYS A 109 -14.63 -6.07 -7.87
C CYS A 109 -16.02 -6.70 -8.04
N ALA A 110 -16.56 -7.35 -6.98
CA ALA A 110 -17.87 -7.98 -7.01
C ALA A 110 -18.98 -7.06 -6.48
N GLY A 111 -18.64 -6.01 -5.74
CA GLY A 111 -19.59 -5.13 -5.07
C GLY A 111 -20.38 -5.82 -3.94
N GLU A 112 -19.86 -6.91 -3.38
CA GLU A 112 -20.54 -7.71 -2.33
C GLU A 112 -19.53 -8.36 -1.38
N TYR A 113 -20.03 -8.86 -0.24
CA TYR A 113 -19.22 -9.67 0.68
C TYR A 113 -19.04 -11.07 0.12
N LYS A 114 -17.78 -11.50 -0.01
CA LYS A 114 -17.41 -12.83 -0.48
C LYS A 114 -16.57 -13.57 0.55
N ARG A 115 -16.73 -14.88 0.56
CA ARG A 115 -15.91 -15.75 1.39
C ARG A 115 -14.49 -15.80 0.86
N GLY A 116 -13.51 -15.58 1.73
CA GLY A 116 -12.10 -15.54 1.40
C GLY A 116 -11.26 -15.04 2.54
N LEU A 117 -10.15 -14.39 2.21
CA LEU A 117 -9.27 -13.69 3.13
C LEU A 117 -9.27 -12.21 2.80
N GLU A 118 -8.81 -11.40 3.72
CA GLU A 118 -8.48 -10.01 3.50
C GLU A 118 -7.07 -9.75 4.03
N ILE A 119 -6.34 -8.90 3.35
CA ILE A 119 -5.05 -8.38 3.81
C ILE A 119 -5.12 -6.86 3.87
N MET A 120 -4.59 -6.26 4.93
CA MET A 120 -4.28 -4.84 4.94
C MET A 120 -2.89 -4.64 4.36
N GLY A 121 -2.80 -3.96 3.22
CA GLY A 121 -1.52 -3.50 2.68
C GLY A 121 -1.11 -2.19 3.33
N ILE A 122 0.18 -2.08 3.57
CA ILE A 122 0.83 -0.88 4.08
C ILE A 122 1.86 -0.48 3.04
N GLY A 123 1.67 0.68 2.43
CA GLY A 123 2.56 1.22 1.41
C GLY A 123 3.15 2.55 1.81
N VAL A 124 4.22 2.92 1.15
CA VAL A 124 4.71 4.31 1.11
C VAL A 124 4.29 4.90 -0.21
N ILE A 125 3.66 6.07 -0.15
CA ILE A 125 3.35 6.87 -1.34
C ILE A 125 4.34 8.03 -1.45
N ASP A 126 4.86 8.22 -2.63
CA ASP A 126 5.65 9.39 -3.04
C ASP A 126 4.70 10.36 -3.74
N ILE A 127 4.35 11.45 -3.06
CA ILE A 127 3.35 12.41 -3.52
C ILE A 127 3.83 13.17 -4.75
N ASP A 128 5.12 13.50 -4.76
CA ASP A 128 5.71 14.33 -5.81
C ASP A 128 5.84 13.56 -7.14
N ASN A 129 6.05 12.24 -7.07
CA ASN A 129 6.19 11.36 -8.22
C ASN A 129 4.95 10.54 -8.54
N HIS A 130 3.87 10.66 -7.74
CA HIS A 130 2.63 9.87 -7.87
C HIS A 130 2.86 8.35 -7.91
N GLU A 131 3.66 7.84 -6.99
CA GLU A 131 4.05 6.43 -6.94
C GLU A 131 3.74 5.80 -5.59
N CYS A 132 3.66 4.47 -5.59
CA CYS A 132 3.55 3.67 -4.36
C CYS A 132 4.41 2.42 -4.47
N MET A 133 5.05 2.05 -3.35
CA MET A 133 5.63 0.74 -3.08
C MET A 133 5.14 0.24 -1.73
N THR A 134 4.93 -1.06 -1.60
CA THR A 134 4.43 -1.66 -0.35
C THR A 134 5.56 -1.88 0.65
N LEU A 135 5.34 -1.54 1.93
CA LEU A 135 6.22 -1.92 3.04
C LEU A 135 5.96 -3.36 3.46
N GLY A 136 4.70 -3.75 3.47
CA GLY A 136 4.27 -5.08 3.84
C GLY A 136 2.76 -5.18 3.85
N SER A 137 2.29 -6.37 4.20
CA SER A 137 0.87 -6.64 4.40
C SER A 137 0.67 -7.52 5.62
N ILE A 138 -0.54 -7.51 6.16
CA ILE A 138 -0.96 -8.41 7.22
C ILE A 138 -2.36 -8.94 6.93
N GLN A 139 -2.57 -10.22 7.19
CA GLN A 139 -3.88 -10.84 7.07
C GLN A 139 -4.84 -10.26 8.12
N THR A 140 -6.04 -9.92 7.70
CA THR A 140 -7.12 -9.42 8.55
C THR A 140 -7.79 -10.58 9.29
N PRO A 141 -7.99 -10.51 10.62
CA PRO A 141 -8.75 -11.50 11.36
C PRO A 141 -10.22 -11.56 10.90
N ASP A 142 -10.82 -12.74 10.97
CA ASP A 142 -12.24 -12.90 10.79
C ASP A 142 -13.06 -12.32 11.96
N CYS A 143 -14.36 -12.12 11.77
CA CYS A 143 -15.22 -11.52 12.80
C CYS A 143 -15.17 -12.26 14.15
N LYS A 144 -15.14 -13.61 14.14
CA LYS A 144 -15.08 -14.39 15.38
C LYS A 144 -13.78 -14.17 16.14
N THR A 145 -12.68 -14.07 15.42
CA THR A 145 -11.37 -13.79 16.00
C THR A 145 -11.33 -12.38 16.60
N LEU A 146 -11.91 -11.39 15.90
CA LEU A 146 -12.03 -10.01 16.39
C LEU A 146 -12.90 -9.93 17.65
N ASP A 147 -14.05 -10.62 17.65
CA ASP A 147 -14.95 -10.71 18.80
C ASP A 147 -14.23 -11.32 20.03
N ASN A 148 -13.45 -12.38 19.84
CA ASN A 148 -12.64 -12.99 20.91
C ASN A 148 -11.54 -12.06 21.45
N MET A 149 -11.08 -11.09 20.65
CA MET A 149 -10.11 -10.08 21.05
C MET A 149 -10.74 -8.83 21.66
N ASP A 150 -12.08 -8.77 21.74
CA ASP A 150 -12.86 -7.59 22.12
C ASP A 150 -12.44 -6.35 21.29
N LYS A 151 -12.30 -6.54 19.98
CA LYS A 151 -11.89 -5.50 19.03
C LYS A 151 -12.77 -5.47 17.81
N ASN A 152 -13.07 -4.27 17.34
CA ASN A 152 -13.56 -4.14 15.98
C ASN A 152 -12.39 -4.06 14.98
N LEU A 153 -12.69 -4.22 13.70
CA LEU A 153 -11.71 -4.24 12.62
C LEU A 153 -10.84 -2.98 12.58
N VAL A 154 -11.44 -1.81 12.80
CA VAL A 154 -10.74 -0.53 12.76
C VAL A 154 -9.76 -0.39 13.93
N ASP A 155 -10.17 -0.84 15.13
CA ASP A 155 -9.31 -0.86 16.32
C ASP A 155 -8.12 -1.79 16.11
N TRP A 156 -8.35 -2.96 15.51
CA TRP A 156 -7.29 -3.90 15.21
C TRP A 156 -6.24 -3.29 14.26
N TYR A 157 -6.70 -2.62 13.19
CA TYR A 157 -5.79 -1.96 12.25
C TYR A 157 -5.00 -0.83 12.91
N SER A 158 -5.63 0.00 13.74
CA SER A 158 -4.93 1.06 14.46
C SER A 158 -3.89 0.49 15.44
N CYS A 159 -4.23 -0.56 16.19
CA CYS A 159 -3.30 -1.24 17.10
C CYS A 159 -2.07 -1.79 16.32
N TYR A 160 -2.30 -2.41 15.16
CA TYR A 160 -1.20 -2.94 14.35
C TYR A 160 -0.26 -1.84 13.87
N LEU A 161 -0.78 -0.73 13.35
CA LEU A 161 0.03 0.40 12.90
C LEU A 161 0.81 1.03 14.06
N ILE A 162 0.18 1.21 15.21
CA ILE A 162 0.81 1.76 16.43
C ILE A 162 1.92 0.83 16.92
N SER A 163 1.76 -0.49 16.86
CA SER A 163 2.83 -1.44 17.22
C SER A 163 4.07 -1.34 16.31
N ARG A 164 3.95 -0.72 15.14
CA ARG A 164 5.02 -0.49 14.16
C ARG A 164 5.42 1.00 14.06
N LYS A 165 4.96 1.85 14.99
CA LYS A 165 5.09 3.31 14.91
C LYS A 165 6.50 3.79 14.62
N ASP A 166 7.51 3.23 15.28
CA ASP A 166 8.89 3.69 15.12
C ASP A 166 9.40 3.48 13.68
N LYS A 167 9.12 2.31 13.10
CA LYS A 167 9.45 2.02 11.70
C LYS A 167 8.66 2.87 10.72
N LEU A 168 7.38 3.11 10.97
CA LEU A 168 6.53 3.92 10.10
C LEU A 168 6.89 5.39 10.18
N GLN A 169 7.08 5.93 11.39
CA GLN A 169 7.41 7.35 11.61
C GLN A 169 8.81 7.72 11.16
N SER A 170 9.74 6.77 11.06
CA SER A 170 11.05 7.01 10.42
C SER A 170 10.91 7.34 8.93
N ILE A 171 9.79 6.98 8.29
CA ILE A 171 9.49 7.29 6.89
C ILE A 171 8.57 8.50 6.80
N SER A 172 7.44 8.48 7.49
CA SER A 172 6.48 9.58 7.55
C SER A 172 5.56 9.47 8.76
N LYS A 173 5.23 10.61 9.36
CA LYS A 173 4.18 10.69 10.40
C LYS A 173 2.77 10.77 9.81
N THR A 174 2.62 10.96 8.51
CA THR A 174 1.33 11.07 7.84
C THR A 174 0.85 9.71 7.36
N VAL A 175 -0.36 9.33 7.76
CA VAL A 175 -1.07 8.12 7.31
C VAL A 175 -2.26 8.53 6.47
N VAL A 176 -2.35 7.99 5.26
CA VAL A 176 -3.45 8.23 4.33
C VAL A 176 -4.28 6.97 4.20
N ALA A 177 -5.58 7.09 4.46
CA ALA A 177 -6.53 6.00 4.45
C ALA A 177 -7.84 6.37 3.77
N ASP A 178 -8.63 5.38 3.35
CA ASP A 178 -9.93 5.64 2.75
C ASP A 178 -10.99 6.13 3.76
N ALA A 179 -12.19 6.45 3.29
CA ALA A 179 -13.28 6.94 4.14
C ALA A 179 -13.72 5.93 5.23
N PHE A 180 -13.44 4.64 5.08
CA PHE A 180 -13.75 3.62 6.08
C PHE A 180 -13.03 3.89 7.41
N PHE A 181 -11.82 4.45 7.35
CA PHE A 181 -10.98 4.79 8.48
C PHE A 181 -11.27 6.19 9.07
N SER A 182 -12.21 6.94 8.50
CA SER A 182 -12.67 8.24 9.04
C SER A 182 -13.56 8.06 10.27
N LYS A 183 -13.07 7.33 11.26
CA LYS A 183 -13.77 7.01 12.52
C LYS A 183 -12.92 7.43 13.71
N LYS A 184 -13.61 7.87 14.78
CA LYS A 184 -12.93 8.27 16.03
C LYS A 184 -12.02 7.17 16.57
N THR A 185 -12.45 5.90 16.48
CA THR A 185 -11.71 4.72 16.96
C THR A 185 -10.41 4.46 16.20
N PHE A 186 -10.26 5.04 15.00
CA PHE A 186 -8.98 5.03 14.26
C PHE A 186 -8.21 6.33 14.45
N VAL A 187 -8.87 7.47 14.19
CA VAL A 187 -8.20 8.77 14.15
C VAL A 187 -7.63 9.17 15.50
N THR A 188 -8.38 8.95 16.61
CA THR A 188 -7.93 9.36 17.94
C THR A 188 -6.66 8.63 18.37
N PRO A 189 -6.60 7.27 18.43
CA PRO A 189 -5.39 6.58 18.86
C PRO A 189 -4.19 6.82 17.92
N MET A 190 -4.41 6.98 16.61
CA MET A 190 -3.33 7.33 15.69
C MET A 190 -2.70 8.67 16.06
N CYS A 191 -3.53 9.69 16.30
CA CYS A 191 -3.04 11.02 16.67
C CYS A 191 -2.37 11.04 18.05
N GLU A 192 -2.90 10.31 19.03
CA GLU A 192 -2.30 10.17 20.36
C GLU A 192 -0.93 9.50 20.32
N ASN A 193 -0.67 8.69 19.27
CA ASN A 193 0.63 8.08 19.01
C ASN A 193 1.51 8.87 18.03
N GLY A 194 1.19 10.14 17.76
CA GLY A 194 2.03 11.05 16.98
C GLY A 194 1.91 10.91 15.47
N PHE A 195 0.84 10.29 14.97
CA PHE A 195 0.52 10.27 13.54
C PHE A 195 -0.45 11.39 13.17
N HIS A 196 -0.35 11.87 11.94
CA HIS A 196 -1.37 12.68 11.28
C HIS A 196 -2.16 11.77 10.32
N VAL A 197 -3.49 11.87 10.35
CA VAL A 197 -4.36 11.07 9.49
C VAL A 197 -4.96 11.94 8.40
N ILE A 198 -4.81 11.51 7.16
CA ILE A 198 -5.51 12.09 6.00
C ILE A 198 -6.52 11.06 5.51
N SER A 199 -7.78 11.51 5.37
CA SER A 199 -8.85 10.66 4.89
C SER A 199 -9.99 11.50 4.29
N ARG A 200 -11.10 10.85 3.95
CA ARG A 200 -12.29 11.51 3.43
C ARG A 200 -13.45 11.39 4.41
N PHE A 201 -14.08 12.51 4.73
CA PHE A 201 -15.34 12.50 5.47
C PHE A 201 -16.50 12.00 4.62
N ARG A 202 -17.51 11.48 5.28
CA ARG A 202 -18.84 11.30 4.71
C ARG A 202 -19.55 12.66 4.63
N ASN A 203 -20.49 12.80 3.72
CA ASN A 203 -21.17 14.08 3.50
C ASN A 203 -22.12 14.50 4.66
N ASP A 204 -22.43 13.56 5.57
CA ASP A 204 -23.25 13.80 6.77
C ASP A 204 -22.44 14.28 7.98
N VAL A 205 -21.13 14.50 7.84
CA VAL A 205 -20.25 14.93 8.92
C VAL A 205 -20.67 16.29 9.51
N VAL A 206 -20.52 16.41 10.82
CA VAL A 206 -20.79 17.66 11.54
C VAL A 206 -19.48 18.39 11.83
N LEU A 207 -19.28 19.51 11.11
CA LEU A 207 -18.11 20.38 11.23
C LEU A 207 -18.55 21.79 11.61
N TYR A 208 -17.67 22.52 12.32
CA TYR A 208 -17.93 23.87 12.79
C TYR A 208 -16.83 24.83 12.35
N TYR A 209 -17.21 26.06 12.02
CA TYR A 209 -16.27 27.15 11.84
C TYR A 209 -15.63 27.52 13.19
N PRO A 210 -14.29 27.64 13.28
CA PRO A 210 -13.64 28.24 14.44
C PRO A 210 -14.14 29.66 14.66
N THR A 211 -14.27 30.09 15.93
CA THR A 211 -14.63 31.48 16.19
C THR A 211 -13.54 32.44 15.76
N LEU A 212 -13.90 33.52 15.11
CA LEU A 212 -13.04 34.67 14.81
C LEU A 212 -12.99 35.67 15.97
N GLU A 213 -13.90 35.56 16.93
CA GLU A 213 -13.95 36.46 18.09
C GLU A 213 -12.73 36.24 18.99
N LYS A 214 -12.02 37.33 19.30
CA LYS A 214 -10.98 37.33 20.31
C LYS A 214 -11.61 37.15 21.71
N LYS A 215 -10.98 36.43 22.61
CA LYS A 215 -11.42 36.31 24.02
C LYS A 215 -11.59 37.72 24.60
N THR A 216 -12.82 38.06 24.95
CA THR A 216 -13.16 39.44 25.40
C THR A 216 -12.92 39.70 26.87
N GLY A 217 -12.50 38.68 27.66
CA GLY A 217 -12.34 38.81 29.12
C GLY A 217 -13.66 39.00 29.91
N LYS A 218 -14.82 39.07 29.25
CA LYS A 218 -16.13 39.21 29.87
C LYS A 218 -16.58 37.91 30.53
N ARG A 219 -17.36 38.00 31.63
CA ARG A 219 -18.00 36.84 32.26
C ARG A 219 -18.93 36.14 31.27
N GLY A 220 -18.82 34.83 31.15
CA GLY A 220 -19.62 33.98 30.29
C GLY A 220 -18.80 32.81 29.69
N HIS A 221 -19.49 31.82 29.16
CA HIS A 221 -18.83 30.73 28.49
C HIS A 221 -18.22 31.24 27.17
N PRO A 222 -16.93 31.01 26.90
CA PRO A 222 -16.33 31.47 25.63
C PRO A 222 -17.05 30.86 24.43
N LYS A 223 -17.30 31.68 23.40
CA LYS A 223 -17.77 31.16 22.13
C LYS A 223 -16.64 30.43 21.44
N TRP A 224 -16.83 29.14 21.18
CA TRP A 224 -15.81 28.29 20.55
C TRP A 224 -15.97 28.20 19.04
N PHE A 225 -17.20 28.37 18.54
CA PHE A 225 -17.56 28.16 17.14
C PHE A 225 -18.50 29.24 16.65
N ASP A 226 -18.38 29.61 15.36
CA ASP A 226 -19.27 30.58 14.69
C ASP A 226 -20.45 29.91 13.98
N GLY A 227 -20.64 28.61 14.15
CA GLY A 227 -21.77 27.87 13.59
C GLY A 227 -21.34 26.60 12.88
N ARG A 228 -22.32 25.78 12.53
CA ARG A 228 -22.14 24.57 11.74
C ARG A 228 -21.91 24.96 10.28
N ILE A 229 -21.01 24.21 9.61
CA ILE A 229 -20.73 24.41 8.18
C ILE A 229 -21.87 23.81 7.35
N ASP A 230 -22.42 24.63 6.44
CA ASP A 230 -23.29 24.21 5.37
C ASP A 230 -22.48 24.14 4.07
N PHE A 231 -22.29 22.94 3.56
CA PHE A 231 -21.49 22.72 2.35
C PHE A 231 -22.24 23.10 1.05
N ALA A 232 -23.56 23.26 1.09
CA ALA A 232 -24.32 23.82 -0.03
C ALA A 232 -24.13 25.33 -0.14
N ASN A 233 -23.89 26.01 1.00
CA ASN A 233 -23.70 27.46 1.13
C ASN A 233 -22.41 27.75 1.92
N LEU A 234 -21.25 27.30 1.39
CA LEU A 234 -19.97 27.48 2.06
C LEU A 234 -19.59 28.96 2.16
N ASP A 235 -19.22 29.42 3.36
CA ASP A 235 -18.68 30.77 3.57
C ASP A 235 -17.28 30.89 2.95
N LEU A 236 -17.24 31.39 1.73
CA LEU A 236 -16.01 31.56 0.95
C LEU A 236 -15.03 32.57 1.55
N THR A 237 -15.52 33.49 2.42
CA THR A 237 -14.65 34.49 3.08
C THR A 237 -13.67 33.83 4.07
N ARG A 238 -13.95 32.60 4.49
CA ARG A 238 -13.13 31.78 5.40
C ARG A 238 -12.31 30.72 4.69
N CYS A 239 -12.40 30.68 3.37
CA CYS A 239 -11.77 29.66 2.55
C CYS A 239 -10.62 30.22 1.75
N LYS A 240 -9.60 29.41 1.55
CA LYS A 240 -8.58 29.62 0.53
C LYS A 240 -8.99 28.83 -0.72
N GLU A 241 -9.17 29.51 -1.84
CA GLU A 241 -9.48 28.86 -3.12
C GLU A 241 -8.20 28.40 -3.83
N TYR A 242 -8.28 27.26 -4.50
CA TYR A 242 -7.18 26.69 -5.27
C TYR A 242 -7.66 26.33 -6.68
N GLU A 243 -6.82 26.58 -7.65
CA GLU A 243 -7.04 26.09 -9.00
C GLU A 243 -6.78 24.58 -9.07
N VAL A 244 -7.77 23.83 -9.55
CA VAL A 244 -7.68 22.38 -9.76
C VAL A 244 -8.39 21.99 -11.04
N ASN A 245 -7.87 20.96 -11.71
CA ASN A 245 -8.53 20.42 -12.90
C ASN A 245 -9.90 19.82 -12.54
N LYS A 246 -10.94 20.14 -13.34
CA LYS A 246 -12.28 19.55 -13.28
C LYS A 246 -13.07 19.85 -11.98
N GLY A 247 -12.83 20.99 -11.35
CA GLY A 247 -13.59 21.36 -10.16
C GLY A 247 -13.10 22.62 -9.48
N LYS A 248 -13.73 22.96 -8.35
CA LYS A 248 -13.29 24.00 -7.42
C LYS A 248 -12.85 23.36 -6.12
N LEU A 249 -11.74 23.81 -5.59
CA LEU A 249 -11.20 23.34 -4.32
C LEU A 249 -11.09 24.50 -3.34
N TYR A 250 -11.64 24.30 -2.15
CA TYR A 250 -11.57 25.26 -1.04
C TYR A 250 -10.91 24.60 0.16
N GLY A 251 -9.90 25.24 0.73
CA GLY A 251 -9.23 24.82 1.95
C GLY A 251 -9.61 25.71 3.12
N LEU A 252 -9.89 25.12 4.27
CA LEU A 252 -10.17 25.83 5.50
C LEU A 252 -9.85 24.98 6.73
N ARG A 253 -9.57 25.66 7.84
CA ARG A 253 -9.43 25.03 9.16
C ARG A 253 -10.79 24.93 9.83
N VAL A 254 -11.17 23.74 10.32
CA VAL A 254 -12.49 23.49 10.91
C VAL A 254 -12.38 22.64 12.18
N TYR A 255 -13.40 22.68 13.04
CA TYR A 255 -13.51 21.78 14.18
C TYR A 255 -14.38 20.58 13.83
N ALA A 256 -13.80 19.38 13.91
CA ALA A 256 -14.50 18.13 13.70
C ALA A 256 -15.07 17.61 15.02
N LYS A 257 -16.40 17.68 15.20
CA LYS A 257 -17.08 17.26 16.44
C LYS A 257 -16.81 15.79 16.77
N ALA A 258 -16.82 14.92 15.76
CA ALA A 258 -16.58 13.48 15.93
C ALA A 258 -15.20 13.17 16.52
N PHE A 259 -14.19 13.94 16.17
CA PHE A 259 -12.80 13.74 16.62
C PHE A 259 -12.42 14.64 17.80
N LYS A 260 -13.27 15.60 18.16
CA LYS A 260 -13.02 16.63 19.20
C LYS A 260 -11.72 17.40 18.98
N ARG A 261 -11.39 17.73 17.71
CA ARG A 261 -10.17 18.45 17.32
C ARG A 261 -10.37 19.33 16.10
N TYR A 262 -9.44 20.27 15.92
CA TYR A 262 -9.32 20.99 14.66
C TYR A 262 -8.66 20.09 13.61
N VAL A 263 -9.06 20.30 12.36
CA VAL A 263 -8.52 19.62 11.18
C VAL A 263 -8.42 20.62 10.03
N SER A 264 -7.47 20.39 9.13
CA SER A 264 -7.49 21.03 7.82
C SER A 264 -8.48 20.29 6.93
N LEU A 265 -9.39 21.02 6.31
CA LEU A 265 -10.42 20.51 5.41
C LEU A 265 -10.18 21.00 3.99
N ALA A 266 -10.27 20.12 3.03
CA ALA A 266 -10.31 20.41 1.61
C ALA A 266 -11.67 20.00 1.05
N VAL A 267 -12.45 20.97 0.61
CA VAL A 267 -13.78 20.79 0.01
C VAL A 267 -13.64 20.88 -1.50
N TRP A 268 -13.90 19.78 -2.19
CA TRP A 268 -13.86 19.73 -3.64
C TRP A 268 -15.26 19.63 -4.24
N TYR A 269 -15.59 20.59 -5.13
CA TYR A 269 -16.83 20.63 -5.89
C TYR A 269 -16.52 20.25 -7.34
N PRO A 270 -16.98 19.07 -7.82
CA PRO A 270 -16.77 18.67 -9.21
C PRO A 270 -17.54 19.59 -10.17
N MET A 271 -16.98 19.84 -11.36
CA MET A 271 -17.63 20.60 -12.43
C MET A 271 -17.90 19.72 -13.66
N ASP A 272 -17.85 18.40 -13.52
CA ASP A 272 -18.01 17.45 -14.63
C ASP A 272 -19.47 16.99 -14.86
N GLY A 273 -20.42 17.59 -14.14
CA GLY A 273 -21.84 17.24 -14.23
C GLY A 273 -22.22 15.84 -13.73
N ARG A 274 -21.27 15.08 -13.23
CA ARG A 274 -21.52 13.67 -12.79
C ARG A 274 -22.04 13.58 -11.36
N THR A 275 -21.76 14.54 -10.52
CA THR A 275 -22.27 14.60 -9.14
C THR A 275 -22.53 16.03 -8.72
N ASP A 276 -23.70 16.28 -8.14
CA ASP A 276 -24.03 17.54 -7.45
C ASP A 276 -23.46 17.59 -6.03
N LYS A 277 -22.61 16.59 -5.67
CA LYS A 277 -22.17 16.40 -4.29
C LYS A 277 -20.69 16.72 -4.17
N TRP A 278 -20.37 17.59 -3.20
CA TRP A 278 -19.01 17.87 -2.75
C TRP A 278 -18.31 16.64 -2.18
N GLN A 279 -16.98 16.65 -2.20
CA GLN A 279 -16.15 15.67 -1.50
C GLN A 279 -15.31 16.38 -0.45
N LEU A 280 -15.24 15.78 0.75
CA LEU A 280 -14.65 16.37 1.94
C LEU A 280 -13.40 15.58 2.32
N TYR A 281 -12.23 16.15 2.10
CA TYR A 281 -10.96 15.55 2.51
C TYR A 281 -10.41 16.29 3.72
N PHE A 282 -9.79 15.57 4.64
CA PHE A 282 -9.26 16.21 5.84
C PHE A 282 -7.86 15.69 6.19
N SER A 283 -7.13 16.53 6.91
CA SER A 283 -5.91 16.17 7.63
C SER A 283 -6.07 16.53 9.11
N THR A 284 -5.62 15.62 10.00
CA THR A 284 -5.54 15.93 11.44
C THR A 284 -4.34 16.83 11.79
N ASP A 285 -3.43 17.07 10.86
CA ASP A 285 -2.55 18.23 10.86
C ASP A 285 -3.38 19.43 10.37
N ASP A 286 -3.83 20.25 11.31
CA ASP A 286 -4.75 21.37 11.04
C ASP A 286 -4.03 22.59 10.40
N SER A 287 -2.71 22.53 10.27
CA SER A 287 -1.86 23.50 9.56
C SER A 287 -1.62 23.12 8.09
N MET A 288 -1.91 21.88 7.67
CA MET A 288 -1.69 21.42 6.31
C MET A 288 -2.54 22.20 5.31
N ASP A 289 -1.96 22.60 4.18
CA ASP A 289 -2.67 23.29 3.11
C ASP A 289 -3.74 22.40 2.45
N GLY A 290 -4.92 22.96 2.13
CA GLY A 290 -6.03 22.20 1.56
C GLY A 290 -5.69 21.54 0.23
N ARG A 291 -4.80 22.14 -0.59
CA ARG A 291 -4.31 21.52 -1.81
C ARG A 291 -3.45 20.29 -1.50
N GLU A 292 -2.59 20.40 -0.51
CA GLU A 292 -1.77 19.25 -0.08
C GLU A 292 -2.63 18.09 0.43
N VAL A 293 -3.66 18.37 1.25
CA VAL A 293 -4.61 17.33 1.72
C VAL A 293 -5.18 16.55 0.54
N LEU A 294 -5.60 17.24 -0.53
CA LEU A 294 -6.14 16.61 -1.73
C LEU A 294 -5.08 15.78 -2.47
N ASP A 295 -3.87 16.31 -2.65
CA ASP A 295 -2.77 15.65 -3.36
C ASP A 295 -2.38 14.34 -2.64
N TYR A 296 -2.23 14.37 -1.31
CA TYR A 296 -1.94 13.19 -0.50
C TYR A 296 -3.05 12.14 -0.62
N TYR A 297 -4.31 12.55 -0.49
CA TYR A 297 -5.42 11.62 -0.57
C TYR A 297 -5.54 10.96 -1.95
N ARG A 298 -5.38 11.73 -3.03
CA ARG A 298 -5.45 11.21 -4.40
C ARG A 298 -4.31 10.22 -4.70
N THR A 299 -3.11 10.48 -4.19
CA THR A 299 -1.96 9.59 -4.40
C THR A 299 -2.14 8.24 -3.68
N ARG A 300 -2.99 8.14 -2.63
CA ARG A 300 -3.33 6.86 -1.99
C ARG A 300 -3.74 5.78 -2.99
N PHE A 301 -4.45 6.16 -4.05
CA PHE A 301 -4.94 5.23 -5.06
C PHE A 301 -3.82 4.41 -5.73
N GLN A 302 -2.57 4.87 -5.67
CA GLN A 302 -1.42 4.11 -6.17
C GLN A 302 -1.19 2.78 -5.42
N LEU A 303 -1.68 2.64 -4.18
CA LEU A 303 -1.61 1.37 -3.44
C LEU A 303 -2.54 0.31 -4.05
N GLU A 304 -3.69 0.73 -4.59
CA GLU A 304 -4.62 -0.17 -5.28
C GLU A 304 -3.98 -0.78 -6.54
N PHE A 305 -3.12 -0.03 -7.23
CA PHE A 305 -2.34 -0.56 -8.35
C PHE A 305 -1.31 -1.60 -7.90
N CYS A 306 -0.70 -1.46 -6.71
CA CYS A 306 0.18 -2.50 -6.19
C CYS A 306 -0.58 -3.82 -5.96
N PHE A 307 -1.81 -3.76 -5.43
CA PHE A 307 -2.66 -4.95 -5.29
C PHE A 307 -3.09 -5.52 -6.63
N ARG A 308 -3.49 -4.68 -7.58
CA ARG A 308 -3.86 -5.12 -8.92
C ARG A 308 -2.69 -5.89 -9.56
N ASP A 309 -1.50 -5.33 -9.53
CA ASP A 309 -0.30 -5.93 -10.10
C ASP A 309 0.07 -7.24 -9.38
N GLY A 310 -0.06 -7.26 -8.04
CA GLY A 310 0.11 -8.46 -7.22
C GLY A 310 -0.87 -9.58 -7.59
N LYS A 311 -2.16 -9.23 -7.79
CA LYS A 311 -3.22 -10.19 -8.14
C LYS A 311 -3.08 -10.73 -9.56
N GLN A 312 -2.77 -9.87 -10.51
CA GLN A 312 -2.74 -10.24 -11.92
C GLN A 312 -1.43 -10.88 -12.35
N HIS A 313 -0.31 -10.48 -11.75
CA HIS A 313 1.00 -10.84 -12.27
C HIS A 313 1.95 -11.49 -11.26
N ALA A 314 1.86 -11.17 -9.97
CA ALA A 314 2.76 -11.71 -8.96
C ALA A 314 2.12 -12.79 -8.06
N GLY A 315 0.96 -13.32 -8.43
CA GLY A 315 0.36 -14.51 -7.83
C GLY A 315 -0.09 -14.39 -6.38
N ILE A 316 -0.44 -13.19 -5.89
CA ILE A 316 -0.88 -12.98 -4.50
C ILE A 316 -2.09 -13.85 -4.12
N THR A 317 -2.92 -14.20 -5.09
CA THR A 317 -4.11 -15.06 -4.92
C THR A 317 -3.82 -16.56 -5.09
N SER A 318 -2.58 -16.95 -5.38
CA SER A 318 -2.25 -18.31 -5.81
C SER A 318 -1.87 -19.26 -4.67
N CYS A 319 -1.66 -18.74 -3.45
CA CYS A 319 -1.24 -19.56 -2.31
C CYS A 319 -2.34 -20.55 -1.88
N GLN A 320 -2.03 -21.84 -1.93
CA GLN A 320 -2.93 -22.91 -1.53
C GLN A 320 -2.74 -23.37 -0.08
N SER A 321 -1.75 -22.83 0.64
CA SER A 321 -1.49 -23.18 2.02
C SER A 321 -2.68 -22.87 2.94
N THR A 322 -2.81 -23.66 4.02
CA THR A 322 -3.66 -23.42 5.17
C THR A 322 -2.86 -23.05 6.42
N ASP A 323 -1.56 -22.83 6.29
CA ASP A 323 -0.68 -22.36 7.37
C ASP A 323 -0.58 -20.82 7.31
N PHE A 324 -0.80 -20.17 8.44
CA PHE A 324 -0.79 -18.70 8.55
C PHE A 324 0.55 -18.08 8.12
N ARG A 325 1.67 -18.68 8.56
CA ARG A 325 3.03 -18.22 8.24
C ARG A 325 3.30 -18.21 6.75
N LYS A 326 2.93 -19.33 6.10
CA LYS A 326 3.10 -19.51 4.66
C LYS A 326 2.23 -18.54 3.85
N LEU A 327 1.03 -18.24 4.33
CA LEU A 327 0.16 -17.24 3.73
C LEU A 327 0.75 -15.84 3.86
N ASP A 328 1.17 -15.46 5.07
CA ASP A 328 1.77 -14.16 5.33
C ASP A 328 3.03 -13.95 4.48
N PHE A 329 3.93 -14.93 4.48
CA PHE A 329 5.14 -14.88 3.65
C PHE A 329 4.80 -14.74 2.16
N HIS A 330 3.83 -15.50 1.67
CA HIS A 330 3.42 -15.47 0.27
C HIS A 330 2.86 -14.10 -0.15
N PHE A 331 1.98 -13.51 0.65
CA PHE A 331 1.41 -12.20 0.37
C PHE A 331 2.49 -11.12 0.31
N ASN A 332 3.38 -11.12 1.28
CA ASN A 332 4.47 -10.17 1.35
C ASN A 332 5.50 -10.38 0.22
N ALA A 333 5.86 -11.63 -0.12
CA ALA A 333 6.74 -11.95 -1.23
C ALA A 333 6.16 -11.50 -2.59
N SER A 334 4.85 -11.71 -2.79
CA SER A 334 4.15 -11.24 -3.99
C SER A 334 4.24 -9.73 -4.15
N LEU A 335 3.93 -8.97 -3.10
CA LEU A 335 4.00 -7.50 -3.12
C LEU A 335 5.45 -7.00 -3.25
N ALA A 336 6.40 -7.65 -2.60
CA ALA A 336 7.82 -7.34 -2.74
C ALA A 336 8.34 -7.60 -4.16
N ALA A 337 7.84 -8.63 -4.86
CA ALA A 337 8.17 -8.88 -6.26
C ALA A 337 7.72 -7.72 -7.17
N VAL A 338 6.55 -7.13 -6.91
CA VAL A 338 6.08 -5.92 -7.60
C VAL A 338 7.01 -4.73 -7.32
N ASN A 339 7.42 -4.51 -6.07
CA ASN A 339 8.36 -3.45 -5.71
C ASN A 339 9.70 -3.59 -6.44
N LEU A 340 10.25 -4.80 -6.47
CA LEU A 340 11.51 -5.09 -7.15
C LEU A 340 11.43 -4.86 -8.66
N ALA A 341 10.28 -5.17 -9.29
CA ALA A 341 10.04 -4.87 -10.70
C ALA A 341 10.00 -3.36 -10.95
N LYS A 342 9.32 -2.58 -10.10
CA LYS A 342 9.33 -1.11 -10.16
C LYS A 342 10.74 -0.55 -10.00
N ALA A 343 11.48 -1.03 -9.01
CA ALA A 343 12.86 -0.60 -8.75
C ALA A 343 13.79 -0.90 -9.93
N ALA A 344 13.69 -2.10 -10.52
CA ALA A 344 14.47 -2.49 -11.68
C ALA A 344 14.18 -1.60 -12.91
N CYS A 345 12.91 -1.29 -13.18
CA CYS A 345 12.53 -0.38 -14.26
C CYS A 345 13.09 1.03 -14.03
N LYS A 346 12.97 1.57 -12.81
CA LYS A 346 13.55 2.89 -12.47
C LYS A 346 15.06 2.92 -12.70
N ARG A 347 15.78 1.89 -12.26
CA ARG A 347 17.23 1.82 -12.44
C ARG A 347 17.64 1.73 -13.90
N LEU A 348 16.82 1.11 -14.74
CA LEU A 348 17.04 1.01 -16.19
C LEU A 348 16.57 2.25 -16.95
N GLY A 349 15.88 3.19 -16.30
CA GLY A 349 15.29 4.38 -16.95
C GLY A 349 14.16 4.04 -17.92
N ILE A 350 13.44 2.93 -17.70
CA ILE A 350 12.33 2.49 -18.56
C ILE A 350 10.98 2.64 -17.83
N ALA A 351 9.91 2.86 -18.63
CA ALA A 351 8.57 2.93 -18.11
C ALA A 351 8.17 1.60 -17.42
N TYR A 352 7.52 1.69 -16.25
CA TYR A 352 7.08 0.52 -15.52
C TYR A 352 5.86 -0.12 -16.17
N SER A 353 5.98 -1.40 -16.45
CA SER A 353 4.88 -2.30 -16.83
C SER A 353 5.14 -3.68 -16.24
N ILE A 354 4.32 -4.09 -15.27
CA ILE A 354 4.49 -5.40 -14.59
C ILE A 354 4.37 -6.57 -15.58
N SER A 355 3.47 -6.46 -16.55
CA SER A 355 3.28 -7.48 -17.59
C SER A 355 4.54 -7.64 -18.44
N SER A 356 5.14 -6.52 -18.90
CA SER A 356 6.39 -6.54 -19.66
C SER A 356 7.55 -7.07 -18.81
N CYS A 357 7.68 -6.66 -17.54
CA CYS A 357 8.69 -7.17 -16.62
C CYS A 357 8.57 -8.68 -16.44
N LYS A 358 7.35 -9.18 -16.23
CA LYS A 358 7.10 -10.62 -16.07
C LYS A 358 7.47 -11.41 -17.32
N SER A 359 7.00 -10.97 -18.50
CA SER A 359 7.33 -11.61 -19.77
C SER A 359 8.85 -11.64 -20.02
N PHE A 360 9.51 -10.51 -19.77
CA PHE A 360 10.94 -10.39 -19.91
C PHE A 360 11.71 -11.35 -18.96
N ILE A 361 11.38 -11.36 -17.67
CA ILE A 361 12.05 -12.21 -16.68
C ILE A 361 11.77 -13.69 -16.97
N HIS A 362 10.55 -14.04 -17.41
CA HIS A 362 10.21 -15.39 -17.86
C HIS A 362 11.08 -15.84 -19.03
N ASN A 363 11.12 -15.05 -20.10
CA ASN A 363 11.90 -15.39 -21.30
C ASN A 363 13.40 -15.50 -21.00
N ALA A 364 13.93 -14.56 -20.21
CA ALA A 364 15.32 -14.60 -19.78
C ALA A 364 15.62 -15.84 -18.93
N TYR A 365 14.72 -16.22 -18.03
CA TYR A 365 14.85 -17.41 -17.22
C TYR A 365 14.83 -18.69 -18.06
N MET A 366 13.93 -18.78 -19.03
CA MET A 366 13.86 -19.94 -19.94
C MET A 366 15.11 -20.04 -20.82
N LEU A 367 15.63 -18.91 -21.30
CA LEU A 367 16.87 -18.87 -22.07
C LEU A 367 18.08 -19.29 -21.22
N GLU A 368 18.22 -18.80 -19.99
CA GLU A 368 19.28 -19.25 -19.07
C GLU A 368 19.24 -20.79 -18.88
N ARG A 369 18.05 -21.35 -18.64
CA ARG A 369 17.89 -22.81 -18.48
C ARG A 369 18.26 -23.56 -19.76
N PHE A 370 17.83 -23.07 -20.91
CA PHE A 370 18.17 -23.69 -22.20
C PHE A 370 19.68 -23.71 -22.41
N ILE A 371 20.37 -22.61 -22.18
CA ILE A 371 21.84 -22.53 -22.35
C ILE A 371 22.54 -23.47 -21.35
N CYS A 372 22.09 -23.54 -20.10
CA CYS A 372 22.67 -24.43 -19.09
C CYS A 372 22.56 -25.90 -19.45
N VAL A 373 21.52 -26.32 -20.22
CA VAL A 373 21.39 -27.70 -20.68
C VAL A 373 22.56 -28.11 -21.60
N PHE A 374 23.15 -27.17 -22.32
CA PHE A 374 24.32 -27.43 -23.17
C PHE A 374 25.67 -27.36 -22.43
N GLY A 375 25.65 -27.24 -21.10
CA GLY A 375 26.87 -27.13 -20.28
C GLY A 375 27.60 -25.79 -20.43
N ILE A 376 26.96 -24.81 -20.99
CA ILE A 376 27.52 -23.47 -21.20
C ILE A 376 27.06 -22.57 -20.04
N SER A 377 28.01 -21.93 -19.36
CA SER A 377 27.70 -20.86 -18.42
C SER A 377 27.71 -19.53 -19.19
N PRO A 378 26.55 -18.88 -19.36
CA PRO A 378 26.49 -17.63 -20.14
C PRO A 378 27.30 -16.53 -19.44
N ASP A 379 28.06 -15.75 -20.23
CA ASP A 379 28.71 -14.55 -19.72
C ASP A 379 27.66 -13.54 -19.26
N PRO A 380 27.73 -13.07 -18.01
CA PRO A 380 26.80 -12.07 -17.47
C PRO A 380 26.70 -10.80 -18.32
N GLN A 381 27.77 -10.35 -18.95
CA GLN A 381 27.77 -9.15 -19.79
C GLN A 381 27.02 -9.38 -21.12
N VAL A 382 27.17 -10.56 -21.72
CA VAL A 382 26.44 -10.96 -22.92
C VAL A 382 24.94 -11.11 -22.60
N ILE A 383 24.63 -11.69 -21.45
CA ILE A 383 23.25 -11.79 -20.97
C ILE A 383 22.64 -10.38 -20.78
N ASP A 384 23.33 -9.45 -20.13
CA ASP A 384 22.83 -8.09 -19.92
C ASP A 384 22.61 -7.33 -21.24
N LYS A 385 23.44 -7.60 -22.28
CA LYS A 385 23.24 -7.03 -23.62
C LYS A 385 22.01 -7.64 -24.29
N LEU A 386 21.89 -8.95 -24.31
CA LEU A 386 20.72 -9.66 -24.84
C LEU A 386 19.43 -9.27 -24.11
N PHE A 387 19.50 -9.02 -22.81
CA PHE A 387 18.36 -8.54 -22.04
C PHE A 387 17.84 -7.18 -22.51
N LYS A 388 18.73 -6.25 -22.85
CA LYS A 388 18.31 -4.94 -23.39
C LYS A 388 17.59 -5.10 -24.74
N GLU A 389 18.05 -6.02 -25.57
CA GLU A 389 17.41 -6.32 -26.85
C GLU A 389 16.08 -7.05 -26.66
N LEU A 390 16.01 -8.06 -25.75
CA LEU A 390 14.77 -8.79 -25.44
C LEU A 390 13.67 -7.90 -24.84
N ILE A 391 14.01 -6.86 -24.09
CA ILE A 391 13.03 -5.89 -23.59
C ILE A 391 12.22 -5.28 -24.74
N LEU A 392 12.86 -4.98 -25.87
CA LEU A 392 12.19 -4.42 -27.03
C LEU A 392 11.19 -5.40 -27.67
N PHE A 393 11.48 -6.71 -27.63
CA PHE A 393 10.58 -7.75 -28.15
C PHE A 393 9.43 -8.11 -27.21
N THR A 394 9.59 -7.86 -25.90
CA THR A 394 8.57 -8.21 -24.91
C THR A 394 7.74 -7.02 -24.45
N ALA A 395 8.13 -5.80 -24.83
CA ALA A 395 7.35 -4.60 -24.57
C ALA A 395 6.01 -4.71 -25.31
N ARG A 396 4.92 -4.91 -24.55
CA ARG A 396 3.58 -4.78 -25.12
C ARG A 396 3.29 -3.29 -25.25
N ALA A 397 2.78 -2.90 -26.41
CA ALA A 397 2.24 -1.55 -26.59
C ALA A 397 1.24 -1.25 -25.46
N ALA A 398 1.42 -0.11 -24.79
CA ALA A 398 0.59 0.31 -23.68
C ALA A 398 -0.83 0.67 -24.17
#